data_84707c3cd433bd96c5f9fad48ab0f5de
#
_entry.id   84707c3cd433bd96c5f9fad48ab0f5de
#
_cell.length_a   1.000
_cell.length_b   1.000
_cell.length_c   1.000
_cell.angle_alpha   90.00
_cell.angle_beta   90.00
_cell.angle_gamma   90.00
#
_symmetry.space_group_name_H-M   'P 1'
#
loop_
_entity.id
_entity.type
_entity.pdbx_description
1 polymer ?
#
loop_
_entity_poly.entity_id
_entity_poly.type
_entity_poly.pdbx_seq_one_letter_code
_entity_poly.pdbx_strand_id
1 'polypeptide(L)'
;AGAPDAIFMLTAGAVGLTVAYGVARLMSVGFNQLRDVIFAKVAQRALRQLALETFRHIHRMSLRYHIERKTGGLSRIIERGVKGVEFLLRFMLFSIGPLVLELMFVGGILFYLFDIWYLAVVVITIWIYIWFTFKVTEWRVRIRKEMNDLDTDANQKAIDSLLNFETVKYFGAEEREAMRYDESMRGYEAAALKTNYTLGFLNFGQSFFITIGLVLVMVMAALGVQRGDLTIGDFVMVNAYMIQITMPLNFLGTVYREI
;
A
#
# COMPACT_ATOMS: atom_id res chain seq x y z
N ALA A 1 -43.07 26.99 -29.83
CA ALA A 1 -42.11 27.87 -29.13
C ALA A 1 -41.53 27.25 -27.80
N GLY A 2 -41.55 25.95 -27.57
CA GLY A 2 -41.07 25.40 -26.29
C GLY A 2 -39.93 24.36 -26.39
N ALA A 3 -39.63 23.86 -27.58
CA ALA A 3 -38.59 22.81 -27.71
C ALA A 3 -37.15 23.33 -27.69
N PRO A 4 -36.77 24.49 -28.26
CA PRO A 4 -35.39 24.97 -28.22
C PRO A 4 -34.93 25.38 -26.80
N ASP A 5 -35.84 25.93 -25.98
CA ASP A 5 -35.51 26.36 -24.62
C ASP A 5 -35.25 25.17 -23.69
N ALA A 6 -35.99 24.07 -23.82
CA ALA A 6 -35.79 22.87 -23.02
C ALA A 6 -34.47 22.16 -23.38
N ILE A 7 -34.12 22.08 -24.65
CA ILE A 7 -32.85 21.53 -25.13
C ILE A 7 -31.68 22.42 -24.67
N PHE A 8 -31.82 23.73 -24.72
CA PHE A 8 -30.82 24.68 -24.26
C PHE A 8 -30.60 24.56 -22.73
N MET A 9 -31.66 24.47 -21.94
CA MET A 9 -31.57 24.26 -20.49
C MET A 9 -30.93 22.91 -20.14
N LEU A 10 -31.26 21.83 -20.85
CA LEU A 10 -30.65 20.52 -20.65
C LEU A 10 -29.17 20.52 -21.02
N THR A 11 -28.78 21.10 -22.15
CA THR A 11 -27.38 21.19 -22.58
C THR A 11 -26.58 22.13 -21.69
N ALA A 12 -27.12 23.29 -21.30
CA ALA A 12 -26.48 24.22 -20.37
C ALA A 12 -26.30 23.59 -18.99
N GLY A 13 -27.28 22.83 -18.49
CA GLY A 13 -27.18 22.07 -17.26
C GLY A 13 -26.12 20.97 -17.31
N ALA A 14 -26.07 20.20 -18.40
CA ALA A 14 -25.05 19.15 -18.59
C ALA A 14 -23.64 19.73 -18.71
N VAL A 15 -23.47 20.83 -19.47
CA VAL A 15 -22.18 21.53 -19.57
C VAL A 15 -21.78 22.13 -18.21
N GLY A 16 -22.73 22.75 -17.49
CA GLY A 16 -22.48 23.28 -16.15
C GLY A 16 -22.01 22.21 -15.15
N LEU A 17 -22.67 21.03 -15.14
CA LEU A 17 -22.28 19.89 -14.32
C LEU A 17 -20.89 19.34 -14.70
N THR A 18 -20.58 19.29 -16.01
CA THR A 18 -19.26 18.84 -16.48
C THR A 18 -18.16 19.79 -16.05
N VAL A 19 -18.39 21.11 -16.13
CA VAL A 19 -17.45 22.13 -15.66
C VAL A 19 -17.28 22.03 -14.14
N ALA A 20 -18.39 21.90 -13.39
CA ALA A 20 -18.35 21.75 -11.94
C ALA A 20 -17.56 20.49 -11.52
N TYR A 21 -17.75 19.36 -12.22
CA TYR A 21 -16.95 18.17 -12.01
C TYR A 21 -15.47 18.41 -12.27
N GLY A 22 -15.13 19.09 -13.36
CA GLY A 22 -13.74 19.44 -13.69
C GLY A 22 -13.08 20.32 -12.62
N VAL A 23 -13.80 21.34 -12.15
CA VAL A 23 -13.34 22.22 -11.05
C VAL A 23 -13.16 21.41 -9.75
N ALA A 24 -14.14 20.59 -9.38
CA ALA A 24 -14.06 19.76 -8.19
C ALA A 24 -12.85 18.81 -8.24
N ARG A 25 -12.55 18.24 -9.41
CA ARG A 25 -11.39 17.37 -9.61
C ARG A 25 -10.07 18.13 -9.49
N LEU A 26 -9.97 19.33 -10.07
CA LEU A 26 -8.80 20.18 -9.91
C LEU A 26 -8.60 20.60 -8.45
N MET A 27 -9.65 20.96 -7.75
CA MET A 27 -9.60 21.28 -6.33
C MET A 27 -9.14 20.08 -5.49
N SER A 28 -9.64 18.88 -5.78
CA SER A 28 -9.23 17.65 -5.12
C SER A 28 -7.71 17.41 -5.28
N VAL A 29 -7.17 17.55 -6.50
CA VAL A 29 -5.72 17.45 -6.75
C VAL A 29 -4.97 18.56 -6.01
N GLY A 30 -5.45 19.81 -6.06
CA GLY A 30 -4.84 20.93 -5.37
C GLY A 30 -4.77 20.73 -3.85
N PHE A 31 -5.87 20.30 -3.24
CA PHE A 31 -5.91 20.03 -1.80
C PHE A 31 -5.01 18.86 -1.39
N ASN A 32 -4.90 17.81 -2.22
CA ASN A 32 -3.97 16.73 -1.97
C ASN A 32 -2.52 17.22 -1.98
N GLN A 33 -2.12 18.03 -2.96
CA GLN A 33 -0.77 18.59 -3.01
C GLN A 33 -0.49 19.55 -1.85
N LEU A 34 -1.46 20.39 -1.51
CA LEU A 34 -1.35 21.32 -0.37
C LEU A 34 -1.18 20.57 0.95
N ARG A 35 -1.97 19.52 1.16
CA ARG A 35 -1.85 18.61 2.30
C ARG A 35 -0.44 18.02 2.39
N ASP A 36 0.10 17.50 1.29
CA ASP A 36 1.40 16.86 1.26
C ASP A 36 2.54 17.85 1.57
N VAL A 37 2.47 19.06 1.06
CA VAL A 37 3.43 20.14 1.34
C VAL A 37 3.39 20.57 2.81
N ILE A 38 2.19 20.76 3.37
CA ILE A 38 2.02 21.15 4.79
C ILE A 38 2.57 20.03 5.69
N PHE A 39 2.20 18.78 5.39
CA PHE A 39 2.65 17.65 6.17
C PHE A 39 4.16 17.45 6.09
N ALA A 40 4.77 17.62 4.92
CA ALA A 40 6.22 17.49 4.77
C ALA A 40 6.97 18.40 5.76
N LYS A 41 6.51 19.65 5.94
CA LYS A 41 7.10 20.59 6.90
C LYS A 41 6.94 20.13 8.35
N VAL A 42 5.75 19.63 8.72
CA VAL A 42 5.45 19.14 10.08
C VAL A 42 6.25 17.86 10.36
N ALA A 43 6.22 16.91 9.42
CA ALA A 43 6.92 15.65 9.54
C ALA A 43 8.44 15.84 9.71
N GLN A 44 9.08 16.68 8.87
CA GLN A 44 10.50 16.94 8.95
C GLN A 44 10.90 17.62 10.28
N ARG A 45 10.06 18.48 10.83
CA ARG A 45 10.28 19.05 12.17
C ARG A 45 10.19 18.00 13.27
N ALA A 46 9.15 17.16 13.24
CA ALA A 46 8.95 16.10 14.22
C ALA A 46 10.10 15.07 14.17
N LEU A 47 10.52 14.67 12.96
CA LEU A 47 11.64 13.75 12.76
C LEU A 47 12.96 14.33 13.28
N ARG A 48 13.23 15.60 12.99
CA ARG A 48 14.42 16.29 13.52
C ARG A 48 14.41 16.34 15.05
N GLN A 49 13.26 16.62 15.66
CA GLN A 49 13.14 16.65 17.11
C GLN A 49 13.32 15.24 17.71
N LEU A 50 12.69 14.23 17.14
CA LEU A 50 12.86 12.83 17.54
C LEU A 50 14.31 12.38 17.45
N ALA A 51 14.98 12.67 16.34
CA ALA A 51 16.39 12.34 16.15
C ALA A 51 17.28 13.04 17.20
N LEU A 52 17.01 14.31 17.49
CA LEU A 52 17.78 15.08 18.48
C LEU A 52 17.54 14.56 19.90
N GLU A 53 16.31 14.25 20.27
CA GLU A 53 15.96 13.68 21.58
C GLU A 53 16.58 12.30 21.77
N THR A 54 16.51 11.44 20.75
CA THR A 54 17.15 10.12 20.76
C THR A 54 18.67 10.25 20.89
N PHE A 55 19.28 11.16 20.14
CA PHE A 55 20.72 11.42 20.22
C PHE A 55 21.15 11.90 21.62
N ARG A 56 20.39 12.84 22.19
CA ARG A 56 20.65 13.31 23.58
C ARG A 56 20.46 12.21 24.60
N HIS A 57 19.42 11.38 24.45
CA HIS A 57 19.16 10.27 25.32
C HIS A 57 20.32 9.26 25.33
N ILE A 58 20.79 8.88 24.14
CA ILE A 58 21.93 7.96 23.99
C ILE A 58 23.19 8.52 24.66
N HIS A 59 23.49 9.82 24.49
CA HIS A 59 24.66 10.45 25.13
C HIS A 59 24.58 10.55 26.65
N ARG A 60 23.35 10.45 27.20
CA ARG A 60 23.14 10.40 28.67
C ARG A 60 23.23 9.00 29.25
N MET A 61 23.33 7.98 28.39
CA MET A 61 23.46 6.59 28.83
C MET A 61 24.83 6.36 29.53
N SER A 62 24.92 5.33 30.37
CA SER A 62 26.13 5.01 31.10
C SER A 62 27.31 4.65 30.18
N LEU A 63 28.53 4.87 30.65
CA LEU A 63 29.75 4.49 29.92
C LEU A 63 29.76 2.99 29.58
N ARG A 64 29.25 2.14 30.43
CA ARG A 64 29.14 0.70 30.23
C ARG A 64 28.31 0.39 29.00
N TYR A 65 27.19 1.10 28.76
CA TYR A 65 26.34 0.95 27.58
C TYR A 65 27.12 1.26 26.29
N HIS A 66 27.94 2.29 26.29
CA HIS A 66 28.75 2.68 25.14
C HIS A 66 29.91 1.71 24.86
N ILE A 67 30.48 1.09 25.88
CA ILE A 67 31.56 0.10 25.71
C ILE A 67 31.03 -1.23 25.17
N GLU A 68 29.85 -1.67 25.66
CA GLU A 68 29.26 -2.95 25.28
C GLU A 68 28.64 -2.92 23.85
N ARG A 69 28.37 -1.73 23.31
CA ARG A 69 27.75 -1.60 21.97
C ARG A 69 28.68 -0.94 20.96
N LYS A 70 28.79 -1.57 19.78
CA LYS A 70 29.54 -1.00 18.65
C LYS A 70 28.85 0.29 18.17
N THR A 71 29.57 1.41 18.17
CA THR A 71 29.07 2.76 17.83
C THR A 71 28.40 2.85 16.46
N GLY A 72 28.89 2.10 15.47
CA GLY A 72 28.29 2.06 14.11
C GLY A 72 26.91 1.40 14.07
N GLY A 73 26.57 0.49 15.02
CA GLY A 73 25.26 -0.10 15.14
C GLY A 73 24.20 0.89 15.66
N LEU A 74 24.62 1.77 16.58
CA LEU A 74 23.74 2.77 17.20
C LEU A 74 23.25 3.81 16.17
N SER A 75 24.14 4.31 15.32
CA SER A 75 23.80 5.26 14.26
C SER A 75 22.75 4.69 13.29
N ARG A 76 22.92 3.42 12.89
CA ARG A 76 21.94 2.73 12.03
C ARG A 76 20.58 2.53 12.71
N ILE A 77 20.56 2.26 14.01
CA ILE A 77 19.30 2.11 14.78
C ILE A 77 18.55 3.44 14.83
N ILE A 78 19.24 4.56 15.07
CA ILE A 78 18.61 5.89 15.06
C ILE A 78 18.04 6.20 13.68
N GLU A 79 18.84 6.02 12.62
CA GLU A 79 18.42 6.32 11.25
C GLU A 79 17.20 5.48 10.83
N ARG A 80 17.24 4.17 11.08
CA ARG A 80 16.12 3.26 10.77
C ARG A 80 14.88 3.56 11.61
N GLY A 81 15.06 3.86 12.90
CA GLY A 81 13.96 4.22 13.78
C GLY A 81 13.25 5.50 13.36
N VAL A 82 14.00 6.55 13.00
CA VAL A 82 13.45 7.82 12.50
C VAL A 82 12.70 7.61 11.18
N LYS A 83 13.29 6.87 10.22
CA LYS A 83 12.63 6.54 8.94
C LYS A 83 11.38 5.68 9.14
N GLY A 84 11.42 4.73 10.08
CA GLY A 84 10.26 3.91 10.42
C GLY A 84 9.10 4.72 10.99
N VAL A 85 9.37 5.67 11.87
CA VAL A 85 8.36 6.59 12.42
C VAL A 85 7.79 7.49 11.31
N GLU A 86 8.63 8.03 10.42
CA GLU A 86 8.17 8.81 9.26
C GLU A 86 7.20 8.00 8.39
N PHE A 87 7.58 6.78 8.05
CA PHE A 87 6.76 5.88 7.26
C PHE A 87 5.40 5.60 7.94
N LEU A 88 5.40 5.26 9.22
CA LEU A 88 4.18 4.99 9.98
C LEU A 88 3.26 6.22 10.06
N LEU A 89 3.80 7.40 10.35
CA LEU A 89 3.01 8.62 10.42
C LEU A 89 2.39 8.97 9.06
N ARG A 90 3.21 8.90 8.00
CA ARG A 90 2.74 9.14 6.63
C ARG A 90 1.64 8.15 6.26
N PHE A 91 1.84 6.89 6.55
CA PHE A 91 0.89 5.83 6.22
C PHE A 91 -0.43 5.96 6.97
N MET A 92 -0.38 6.18 8.31
CA MET A 92 -1.58 6.35 9.12
C MET A 92 -2.41 7.56 8.67
N LEU A 93 -1.75 8.70 8.43
CA LEU A 93 -2.45 9.96 8.10
C LEU A 93 -2.92 10.03 6.65
N PHE A 94 -2.16 9.48 5.69
CA PHE A 94 -2.45 9.67 4.26
C PHE A 94 -3.02 8.46 3.55
N SER A 95 -2.98 7.29 4.18
CA SER A 95 -3.55 6.07 3.60
C SER A 95 -4.72 5.56 4.41
N ILE A 96 -4.54 5.32 5.71
CA ILE A 96 -5.61 4.77 6.55
C ILE A 96 -6.69 5.83 6.82
N GLY A 97 -6.29 7.05 7.20
CA GLY A 97 -7.25 8.11 7.51
C GLY A 97 -8.23 8.40 6.36
N PRO A 98 -7.74 8.76 5.16
CA PRO A 98 -8.61 8.95 4.00
C PRO A 98 -9.44 7.72 3.64
N LEU A 99 -8.88 6.52 3.69
CA LEU A 99 -9.62 5.28 3.41
C LEU A 99 -10.81 5.10 4.33
N VAL A 100 -10.63 5.30 5.65
CA VAL A 100 -11.74 5.17 6.61
C VAL A 100 -12.83 6.20 6.33
N LEU A 101 -12.45 7.45 6.07
CA LEU A 101 -13.40 8.51 5.70
C LEU A 101 -14.13 8.18 4.40
N GLU A 102 -13.41 7.72 3.38
CA GLU A 102 -13.99 7.34 2.09
C GLU A 102 -14.98 6.18 2.22
N LEU A 103 -14.63 5.14 2.98
CA LEU A 103 -15.54 4.04 3.29
C LEU A 103 -16.79 4.51 4.06
N MET A 104 -16.64 5.43 5.00
CA MET A 104 -17.78 6.01 5.72
C MET A 104 -18.69 6.82 4.81
N PHE A 105 -18.13 7.67 3.94
CA PHE A 105 -18.92 8.47 2.99
C PHE A 105 -19.61 7.60 1.95
N VAL A 106 -18.91 6.68 1.31
CA VAL A 106 -19.51 5.77 0.33
C VAL A 106 -20.53 4.86 0.98
N GLY A 107 -20.23 4.33 2.16
CA GLY A 107 -21.19 3.53 2.93
C GLY A 107 -22.45 4.31 3.29
N GLY A 108 -22.30 5.57 3.73
CA GLY A 108 -23.42 6.46 4.01
C GLY A 108 -24.28 6.78 2.76
N ILE A 109 -23.64 7.02 1.62
CA ILE A 109 -24.34 7.26 0.35
C ILE A 109 -25.07 6.00 -0.11
N LEU A 110 -24.44 4.84 -0.05
CA LEU A 110 -25.08 3.58 -0.41
C LEU A 110 -26.28 3.27 0.51
N PHE A 111 -26.16 3.55 1.79
CA PHE A 111 -27.26 3.35 2.74
C PHE A 111 -28.44 4.29 2.50
N TYR A 112 -28.18 5.56 2.12
CA TYR A 112 -29.21 6.58 1.97
C TYR A 112 -29.88 6.56 0.60
N LEU A 113 -29.14 6.32 -0.49
CA LEU A 113 -29.64 6.38 -1.87
C LEU A 113 -30.02 5.00 -2.44
N PHE A 114 -29.44 3.92 -1.88
CA PHE A 114 -29.68 2.56 -2.35
C PHE A 114 -30.23 1.69 -1.22
N ASP A 115 -30.67 0.49 -1.54
CA ASP A 115 -31.17 -0.47 -0.56
C ASP A 115 -30.00 -0.98 0.32
N ILE A 116 -30.31 -1.34 1.57
CA ILE A 116 -29.37 -1.92 2.56
C ILE A 116 -28.57 -3.11 1.99
N TRP A 117 -29.11 -3.81 1.02
CA TRP A 117 -28.43 -4.94 0.36
C TRP A 117 -27.19 -4.55 -0.41
N TYR A 118 -27.14 -3.34 -1.02
CA TYR A 118 -25.94 -2.81 -1.68
C TYR A 118 -24.82 -2.59 -0.66
N LEU A 119 -25.15 -1.98 0.46
CA LEU A 119 -24.18 -1.77 1.54
C LEU A 119 -23.69 -3.13 2.09
N ALA A 120 -24.59 -4.09 2.30
CA ALA A 120 -24.23 -5.41 2.81
C ALA A 120 -23.24 -6.14 1.89
N VAL A 121 -23.46 -6.14 0.57
CA VAL A 121 -22.54 -6.76 -0.39
C VAL A 121 -21.18 -6.09 -0.36
N VAL A 122 -21.13 -4.75 -0.31
CA VAL A 122 -19.86 -4.00 -0.26
C VAL A 122 -19.11 -4.32 1.04
N VAL A 123 -19.76 -4.27 2.19
CA VAL A 123 -19.14 -4.56 3.50
C VAL A 123 -18.61 -6.00 3.55
N ILE A 124 -19.39 -6.97 3.07
CA ILE A 124 -18.97 -8.38 3.03
C ILE A 124 -17.76 -8.54 2.10
N THR A 125 -17.76 -7.89 0.93
CA THR A 125 -16.66 -7.92 -0.03
C THR A 125 -15.37 -7.37 0.60
N ILE A 126 -15.46 -6.22 1.27
CA ILE A 126 -14.32 -5.59 1.96
C ILE A 126 -13.83 -6.49 3.09
N TRP A 127 -14.72 -7.09 3.87
CA TRP A 127 -14.36 -7.99 4.96
C TRP A 127 -13.61 -9.23 4.46
N ILE A 128 -14.11 -9.88 3.39
CA ILE A 128 -13.45 -11.04 2.76
C ILE A 128 -12.08 -10.63 2.19
N TYR A 129 -12.00 -9.48 1.52
CA TYR A 129 -10.75 -8.93 0.99
C TYR A 129 -9.70 -8.75 2.10
N ILE A 130 -10.07 -8.09 3.19
CA ILE A 130 -9.18 -7.84 4.33
C ILE A 130 -8.75 -9.17 4.96
N TRP A 131 -9.69 -10.05 5.25
CA TRP A 131 -9.39 -11.36 5.83
C TRP A 131 -8.43 -12.18 4.97
N PHE A 132 -8.68 -12.25 3.66
CA PHE A 132 -7.82 -12.94 2.71
C PHE A 132 -6.42 -12.30 2.66
N THR A 133 -6.35 -10.98 2.58
CA THR A 133 -5.10 -10.23 2.55
C THR A 133 -4.25 -10.53 3.80
N PHE A 134 -4.83 -10.49 5.00
CA PHE A 134 -4.11 -10.81 6.23
C PHE A 134 -3.59 -12.25 6.25
N LYS A 135 -4.44 -13.22 5.92
CA LYS A 135 -4.08 -14.63 5.92
C LYS A 135 -2.95 -14.97 4.96
N VAL A 136 -3.04 -14.48 3.74
CA VAL A 136 -2.01 -14.73 2.71
C VAL A 136 -0.73 -13.98 3.03
N THR A 137 -0.82 -12.75 3.56
CA THR A 137 0.37 -11.97 3.92
C THR A 137 1.11 -12.60 5.10
N GLU A 138 0.42 -13.10 6.12
CA GLU A 138 1.03 -13.83 7.24
C GLU A 138 1.81 -15.07 6.75
N TRP A 139 1.24 -15.81 5.82
CA TRP A 139 1.93 -16.94 5.18
C TRP A 139 3.16 -16.47 4.38
N ARG A 140 3.07 -15.38 3.62
CA ARG A 140 4.16 -14.81 2.83
C ARG A 140 5.32 -14.27 3.67
N VAL A 141 5.05 -13.71 4.85
CA VAL A 141 6.10 -13.21 5.75
C VAL A 141 7.10 -14.31 6.10
N ARG A 142 6.65 -15.54 6.32
CA ARG A 142 7.54 -16.68 6.59
C ARG A 142 8.44 -17.00 5.41
N ILE A 143 7.88 -17.01 4.19
CA ILE A 143 8.63 -17.27 2.95
C ILE A 143 9.65 -16.17 2.68
N ARG A 144 9.27 -14.91 2.92
CA ARG A 144 10.16 -13.76 2.75
C ARG A 144 11.32 -13.77 3.75
N LYS A 145 11.05 -14.21 4.97
CA LYS A 145 12.11 -14.39 5.97
C LYS A 145 13.13 -15.42 5.53
N GLU A 146 12.70 -16.59 5.04
CA GLU A 146 13.56 -17.62 4.49
C GLU A 146 14.43 -17.08 3.33
N MET A 147 13.83 -16.31 2.42
CA MET A 147 14.56 -15.64 1.33
C MET A 147 15.62 -14.67 1.85
N ASN A 148 15.29 -13.84 2.85
CA ASN A 148 16.23 -12.86 3.43
C ASN A 148 17.39 -13.54 4.18
N ASP A 149 17.14 -14.68 4.84
CA ASP A 149 18.16 -15.45 5.53
C ASP A 149 19.15 -16.04 4.51
N LEU A 150 18.64 -16.57 3.38
CA LEU A 150 19.48 -17.09 2.27
C LEU A 150 20.26 -15.98 1.56
N ASP A 151 19.66 -14.80 1.37
CA ASP A 151 20.36 -13.61 0.82
C ASP A 151 21.51 -13.21 1.73
N THR A 152 21.28 -13.20 3.03
CA THR A 152 22.30 -12.83 4.03
C THR A 152 23.46 -13.85 4.00
N ASP A 153 23.18 -15.14 3.91
CA ASP A 153 24.21 -16.21 3.83
C ASP A 153 25.04 -16.08 2.54
N ALA A 154 24.38 -15.87 1.40
CA ALA A 154 25.06 -15.68 0.12
C ALA A 154 25.97 -14.43 0.14
N ASN A 155 25.46 -13.30 0.64
CA ASN A 155 26.24 -12.07 0.76
C ASN A 155 27.42 -12.22 1.71
N GLN A 156 27.25 -12.93 2.83
CA GLN A 156 28.34 -13.19 3.78
C GLN A 156 29.45 -14.00 3.13
N LYS A 157 29.12 -15.08 2.38
CA LYS A 157 30.10 -15.89 1.65
C LYS A 157 30.85 -15.06 0.60
N ALA A 158 30.13 -14.18 -0.12
CA ALA A 158 30.76 -13.30 -1.09
C ALA A 158 31.77 -12.33 -0.42
N ILE A 159 31.35 -11.70 0.70
CA ILE A 159 32.22 -10.79 1.46
C ILE A 159 33.43 -11.53 2.01
N ASP A 160 33.25 -12.69 2.60
CA ASP A 160 34.35 -13.50 3.16
C ASP A 160 35.36 -13.89 2.08
N SER A 161 34.90 -14.32 0.89
CA SER A 161 35.77 -14.63 -0.24
C SER A 161 36.53 -13.42 -0.75
N LEU A 162 35.86 -12.26 -0.85
CA LEU A 162 36.49 -11.02 -1.31
C LEU A 162 37.47 -10.43 -0.29
N LEU A 163 37.20 -10.55 1.01
CA LEU A 163 38.15 -10.13 2.06
C LEU A 163 39.39 -11.00 2.11
N ASN A 164 39.27 -12.28 1.74
CA ASN A 164 40.37 -13.23 1.70
C ASN A 164 40.90 -13.45 0.27
N PHE A 165 40.77 -12.47 -0.61
CA PHE A 165 41.10 -12.60 -2.03
C PHE A 165 42.54 -13.06 -2.27
N GLU A 166 43.50 -12.63 -1.42
CA GLU A 166 44.88 -13.07 -1.52
C GLU A 166 45.02 -14.58 -1.35
N THR A 167 44.35 -15.15 -0.35
CA THR A 167 44.33 -16.59 -0.12
C THR A 167 43.72 -17.35 -1.30
N VAL A 168 42.60 -16.85 -1.82
CA VAL A 168 41.92 -17.42 -3.01
C VAL A 168 42.88 -17.40 -4.20
N LYS A 169 43.63 -16.31 -4.40
CA LYS A 169 44.62 -16.20 -5.48
C LYS A 169 45.83 -17.08 -5.29
N TYR A 170 46.39 -17.19 -4.08
CA TYR A 170 47.52 -18.03 -3.79
C TYR A 170 47.25 -19.53 -4.03
N PHE A 171 46.03 -19.95 -3.80
CA PHE A 171 45.64 -21.35 -3.98
C PHE A 171 44.95 -21.65 -5.33
N GLY A 172 44.80 -20.63 -6.22
CA GLY A 172 44.09 -20.77 -7.50
C GLY A 172 42.65 -21.28 -7.33
N ALA A 173 41.96 -20.81 -6.25
CA ALA A 173 40.68 -21.33 -5.81
C ALA A 173 39.48 -20.53 -6.31
N GLU A 174 39.65 -19.67 -7.32
CA GLU A 174 38.60 -18.75 -7.81
C GLU A 174 37.34 -19.52 -8.26
N GLU A 175 37.51 -20.55 -9.03
CA GLU A 175 36.38 -21.34 -9.54
C GLU A 175 35.65 -22.08 -8.42
N ARG A 176 36.37 -22.56 -7.42
CA ARG A 176 35.77 -23.17 -6.23
C ARG A 176 34.93 -22.16 -5.42
N GLU A 177 35.41 -20.95 -5.24
CA GLU A 177 34.67 -19.90 -4.55
C GLU A 177 33.46 -19.41 -5.38
N ALA A 178 33.59 -19.36 -6.71
CA ALA A 178 32.47 -19.07 -7.61
C ALA A 178 31.37 -20.14 -7.52
N MET A 179 31.74 -21.43 -7.52
CA MET A 179 30.78 -22.52 -7.36
C MET A 179 30.09 -22.50 -5.99
N ARG A 180 30.83 -22.19 -4.93
CA ARG A 180 30.29 -22.06 -3.56
C ARG A 180 29.28 -20.90 -3.45
N TYR A 181 29.56 -19.80 -4.12
CA TYR A 181 28.65 -18.66 -4.19
C TYR A 181 27.40 -18.98 -5.03
N ASP A 182 27.58 -19.60 -6.21
CA ASP A 182 26.47 -20.02 -7.09
C ASP A 182 25.50 -20.97 -6.39
N GLU A 183 26.01 -21.93 -5.60
CA GLU A 183 25.16 -22.84 -4.82
C GLU A 183 24.29 -22.08 -3.81
N SER A 184 24.84 -21.06 -3.13
CA SER A 184 24.08 -20.21 -2.22
C SER A 184 23.07 -19.35 -2.97
N MET A 185 23.42 -18.82 -4.13
CA MET A 185 22.53 -18.03 -4.98
C MET A 185 21.39 -18.86 -5.58
N ARG A 186 21.61 -20.15 -5.87
CA ARG A 186 20.50 -21.06 -6.26
C ARG A 186 19.47 -21.23 -5.15
N GLY A 187 19.92 -21.34 -3.91
CA GLY A 187 19.01 -21.36 -2.75
C GLY A 187 18.19 -20.09 -2.65
N TYR A 188 18.83 -18.93 -2.77
CA TYR A 188 18.16 -17.63 -2.80
C TYR A 188 17.19 -17.51 -3.98
N GLU A 189 17.58 -17.91 -5.20
CA GLU A 189 16.74 -17.89 -6.39
C GLU A 189 15.44 -18.67 -6.18
N ALA A 190 15.54 -19.90 -5.67
CA ALA A 190 14.36 -20.73 -5.40
C ALA A 190 13.39 -20.06 -4.39
N ALA A 191 13.93 -19.46 -3.33
CA ALA A 191 13.13 -18.74 -2.33
C ALA A 191 12.54 -17.43 -2.90
N ALA A 192 13.28 -16.70 -3.72
CA ALA A 192 12.83 -15.50 -4.40
C ALA A 192 11.69 -15.79 -5.39
N LEU A 193 11.81 -16.86 -6.19
CA LEU A 193 10.73 -17.31 -7.07
C LEU A 193 9.47 -17.66 -6.28
N LYS A 194 9.59 -18.41 -5.18
CA LYS A 194 8.47 -18.74 -4.29
C LYS A 194 7.82 -17.48 -3.70
N THR A 195 8.61 -16.47 -3.33
CA THR A 195 8.14 -15.18 -2.87
C THR A 195 7.33 -14.44 -3.95
N ASN A 196 7.80 -14.48 -5.21
CA ASN A 196 7.10 -13.88 -6.35
C ASN A 196 5.80 -14.61 -6.70
N TYR A 197 5.78 -15.94 -6.70
CA TYR A 197 4.55 -16.72 -6.94
C TYR A 197 3.49 -16.44 -5.87
N THR A 198 3.88 -16.37 -4.61
CA THR A 198 2.94 -16.04 -3.52
C THR A 198 2.45 -14.59 -3.59
N LEU A 199 3.26 -13.66 -4.13
CA LEU A 199 2.82 -12.30 -4.43
C LEU A 199 1.77 -12.29 -5.56
N GLY A 200 2.02 -13.01 -6.64
CA GLY A 200 1.06 -13.18 -7.73
C GLY A 200 -0.27 -13.77 -7.23
N PHE A 201 -0.21 -14.80 -6.39
CA PHE A 201 -1.40 -15.38 -5.76
C PHE A 201 -2.18 -14.37 -4.90
N LEU A 202 -1.48 -13.58 -4.08
CA LEU A 202 -2.11 -12.52 -3.29
C LEU A 202 -2.82 -11.49 -4.18
N ASN A 203 -2.13 -10.95 -5.19
CA ASN A 203 -2.68 -9.94 -6.08
C ASN A 203 -3.88 -10.48 -6.89
N PHE A 204 -3.77 -11.71 -7.39
CA PHE A 204 -4.88 -12.36 -8.08
C PHE A 204 -6.09 -12.54 -7.16
N GLY A 205 -5.90 -13.07 -5.97
CA GLY A 205 -6.99 -13.29 -5.02
C GLY A 205 -7.65 -11.98 -4.58
N GLN A 206 -6.87 -10.92 -4.35
CA GLN A 206 -7.40 -9.59 -4.05
C GLN A 206 -8.27 -9.07 -5.20
N SER A 207 -7.76 -9.11 -6.43
CA SER A 207 -8.51 -8.68 -7.63
C SER A 207 -9.76 -9.53 -7.83
N PHE A 208 -9.69 -10.83 -7.59
CA PHE A 208 -10.81 -11.76 -7.71
C PHE A 208 -11.96 -11.40 -6.76
N PHE A 209 -11.70 -11.20 -5.48
CA PHE A 209 -12.75 -10.85 -4.52
C PHE A 209 -13.36 -9.48 -4.78
N ILE A 210 -12.55 -8.48 -5.14
CA ILE A 210 -13.07 -7.15 -5.50
C ILE A 210 -13.93 -7.23 -6.76
N THR A 211 -13.48 -7.97 -7.78
CA THR A 211 -14.23 -8.11 -9.03
C THR A 211 -15.56 -8.82 -8.82
N ILE A 212 -15.60 -9.87 -7.99
CA ILE A 212 -16.87 -10.51 -7.63
C ILE A 212 -17.81 -9.52 -6.94
N GLY A 213 -17.33 -8.77 -5.95
CA GLY A 213 -18.12 -7.75 -5.29
C GLY A 213 -18.66 -6.69 -6.25
N LEU A 214 -17.80 -6.19 -7.14
CA LEU A 214 -18.19 -5.25 -8.20
C LEU A 214 -19.28 -5.84 -9.09
N VAL A 215 -19.10 -7.06 -9.60
CA VAL A 215 -20.08 -7.71 -10.48
C VAL A 215 -21.39 -7.91 -9.78
N LEU A 216 -21.40 -8.36 -8.53
CA LEU A 216 -22.64 -8.54 -7.74
C LEU A 216 -23.41 -7.23 -7.59
N VAL A 217 -22.73 -6.15 -7.20
CA VAL A 217 -23.35 -4.84 -7.03
C VAL A 217 -23.85 -4.29 -8.37
N MET A 218 -23.08 -4.49 -9.46
CA MET A 218 -23.49 -4.07 -10.80
C MET A 218 -24.72 -4.86 -11.34
N VAL A 219 -24.77 -6.17 -11.07
CA VAL A 219 -25.96 -6.98 -11.41
C VAL A 219 -27.19 -6.52 -10.64
N MET A 220 -27.04 -6.25 -9.34
CA MET A 220 -28.13 -5.70 -8.53
C MET A 220 -28.61 -4.34 -9.07
N ALA A 221 -27.68 -3.45 -9.42
CA ALA A 221 -28.02 -2.15 -10.00
C ALA A 221 -28.71 -2.27 -11.37
N ALA A 222 -28.22 -3.17 -12.23
CA ALA A 222 -28.85 -3.44 -13.54
C ALA A 222 -30.30 -3.96 -13.40
N LEU A 223 -30.53 -4.87 -12.45
CA LEU A 223 -31.88 -5.37 -12.13
C LEU A 223 -32.77 -4.25 -11.55
N GLY A 224 -32.21 -3.36 -10.72
CA GLY A 224 -32.92 -2.19 -10.19
C GLY A 224 -33.35 -1.22 -11.30
N VAL A 225 -32.48 -0.99 -12.28
CA VAL A 225 -32.82 -0.19 -13.48
C VAL A 225 -33.92 -0.86 -14.32
N GLN A 226 -33.85 -2.18 -14.52
CA GLN A 226 -34.88 -2.92 -15.25
C GLN A 226 -36.24 -2.89 -14.56
N ARG A 227 -36.29 -2.87 -13.23
CA ARG A 227 -37.53 -2.75 -12.43
C ARG A 227 -38.08 -1.32 -12.42
N GLY A 228 -37.28 -0.32 -12.81
CA GLY A 228 -37.63 1.08 -12.72
C GLY A 228 -37.38 1.71 -11.35
N ASP A 229 -36.75 0.99 -10.41
CA ASP A 229 -36.41 1.48 -9.07
C ASP A 229 -35.18 2.41 -9.09
N LEU A 230 -34.31 2.22 -10.06
CA LEU A 230 -33.06 2.99 -10.24
C LEU A 230 -32.98 3.60 -11.62
N THR A 231 -32.23 4.71 -11.72
CA THR A 231 -31.91 5.34 -13.00
C THR A 231 -30.59 4.81 -13.59
N ILE A 232 -30.35 5.07 -14.87
CA ILE A 232 -29.06 4.80 -15.50
C ILE A 232 -27.92 5.58 -14.80
N GLY A 233 -28.23 6.79 -14.30
CA GLY A 233 -27.29 7.58 -13.52
C GLY A 233 -26.84 6.88 -12.22
N ASP A 234 -27.79 6.24 -11.51
CA ASP A 234 -27.52 5.48 -10.29
C ASP A 234 -26.61 4.28 -10.58
N PHE A 235 -26.82 3.58 -11.69
CA PHE A 235 -25.96 2.48 -12.14
C PHE A 235 -24.52 2.94 -12.37
N VAL A 236 -24.32 4.08 -13.04
CA VAL A 236 -22.98 4.67 -13.26
C VAL A 236 -22.36 5.12 -11.94
N MET A 237 -23.15 5.71 -11.07
CA MET A 237 -22.70 6.19 -9.75
C MET A 237 -22.20 5.05 -8.86
N VAL A 238 -22.93 3.93 -8.80
CA VAL A 238 -22.53 2.72 -8.05
C VAL A 238 -21.21 2.18 -8.58
N ASN A 239 -21.05 2.09 -9.90
CA ASN A 239 -19.80 1.66 -10.52
C ASN A 239 -18.63 2.56 -10.14
N ALA A 240 -18.82 3.88 -10.20
CA ALA A 240 -17.80 4.86 -9.83
C ALA A 240 -17.36 4.69 -8.36
N TYR A 241 -18.30 4.49 -7.43
CA TYR A 241 -17.99 4.27 -6.02
C TYR A 241 -17.24 2.95 -5.78
N MET A 242 -17.60 1.88 -6.48
CA MET A 242 -16.89 0.61 -6.36
C MET A 242 -15.44 0.70 -6.85
N ILE A 243 -15.20 1.42 -7.95
CA ILE A 243 -13.83 1.67 -8.45
C ILE A 243 -13.05 2.55 -7.46
N GLN A 244 -13.69 3.56 -6.91
CA GLN A 244 -13.07 4.48 -5.95
C GLN A 244 -12.59 3.76 -4.67
N ILE A 245 -13.40 2.86 -4.11
CA ILE A 245 -13.02 2.05 -2.94
C ILE A 245 -11.86 1.08 -3.26
N THR A 246 -11.78 0.58 -4.49
CA THR A 246 -10.79 -0.43 -4.89
C THR A 246 -9.36 0.09 -4.82
N MET A 247 -9.11 1.35 -5.20
CA MET A 247 -7.75 1.93 -5.23
C MET A 247 -7.08 1.97 -3.85
N PRO A 248 -7.71 2.56 -2.80
CA PRO A 248 -7.09 2.60 -1.47
C PRO A 248 -6.99 1.22 -0.81
N LEU A 249 -7.91 0.29 -1.10
CA LEU A 249 -7.83 -1.09 -0.61
C LEU A 249 -6.60 -1.82 -1.16
N ASN A 250 -6.31 -1.69 -2.46
CA ASN A 250 -5.11 -2.25 -3.07
C ASN A 250 -3.83 -1.67 -2.46
N PHE A 251 -3.84 -0.39 -2.10
CA PHE A 251 -2.71 0.27 -1.46
C PHE A 251 -2.45 -0.27 -0.04
N LEU A 252 -3.51 -0.53 0.76
CA LEU A 252 -3.38 -1.17 2.07
C LEU A 252 -2.65 -2.51 1.99
N GLY A 253 -2.98 -3.35 1.00
CA GLY A 253 -2.29 -4.61 0.77
C GLY A 253 -0.80 -4.45 0.47
N THR A 254 -0.41 -3.35 -0.18
CA THR A 254 0.99 -3.05 -0.50
C THR A 254 1.78 -2.66 0.74
N VAL A 255 1.22 -1.80 1.57
CA VAL A 255 1.90 -1.30 2.77
C VAL A 255 2.07 -2.37 3.84
N TYR A 256 1.05 -3.20 4.06
CA TYR A 256 1.18 -4.33 5.00
C TYR A 256 2.30 -5.31 4.62
N ARG A 257 2.78 -5.25 3.38
CA ARG A 257 3.90 -6.07 2.89
C ARG A 257 5.27 -5.48 3.18
N GLU A 258 5.36 -4.18 3.42
CA GLU A 258 6.62 -3.47 3.65
C GLU A 258 6.95 -3.27 5.13
N ILE A 259 5.95 -3.49 6.01
CA ILE A 259 6.11 -3.55 7.46
C ILE A 259 6.56 -4.95 7.88
#